data_3a5a4f61f82bacf251a4bfce29c1ec32
#
_entry.id   3a5a4f61f82bacf251a4bfce29c1ec32
#
_cell.length_a   1.000
_cell.length_b   1.000
_cell.length_c   1.000
_cell.angle_alpha   90.00
_cell.angle_beta   90.00
_cell.angle_gamma   90.00
#
_symmetry.space_group_name_H-M   'P 1'
#
loop_
_entity.id
_entity.type
_entity.pdbx_description
1 polymer ?
#
loop_
_entity_poly.entity_id
_entity_poly.type
_entity_poly.pdbx_seq_one_letter_code
_entity_poly.pdbx_strand_id
1 'polypeptide(L)'
;MLALVQRVKSGSVKLSKHKEKIESGLVIFVCLEDTDTESTFLKFGQKMEKYCFFNDEKGRFSKCINDISGEVLLISQFSFCL
;
A
#
# COMPACT_ATOMS: atom_id res chain seq x y z
N MET A 1 3.79 -5.36 -13.22
CA MET A 1 3.60 -4.37 -12.14
C MET A 1 4.69 -4.52 -11.11
N LEU A 2 5.25 -3.41 -10.69
CA LEU A 2 6.23 -3.39 -9.60
C LEU A 2 5.61 -2.60 -8.45
N ALA A 3 5.65 -3.16 -7.24
CA ALA A 3 5.08 -2.51 -6.08
C ALA A 3 6.05 -2.56 -4.90
N LEU A 4 6.19 -1.44 -4.25
CA LEU A 4 6.93 -1.33 -3.00
C LEU A 4 5.95 -1.00 -1.88
N VAL A 5 5.86 -1.87 -0.89
CA VAL A 5 4.92 -1.73 0.21
C VAL A 5 5.68 -1.37 1.47
N GLN A 6 5.25 -0.31 2.13
CA GLN A 6 5.85 0.15 3.36
C GLN A 6 4.81 0.28 4.46
N ARG A 7 5.08 -0.32 5.58
CA ARG A 7 4.27 -0.22 6.78
C ARG A 7 4.58 1.08 7.49
N VAL A 8 3.56 1.87 7.86
CA VAL A 8 3.77 3.17 8.48
C VAL A 8 2.86 3.39 9.68
N LYS A 9 3.29 4.22 10.60
CA LYS A 9 2.45 4.73 11.69
C LYS A 9 1.69 5.97 11.23
N SER A 10 2.24 6.69 10.28
CA SER A 10 1.59 7.78 9.58
C SER A 10 2.32 8.00 8.27
N GLY A 11 1.62 8.50 7.27
CA GLY A 11 2.22 8.82 6.00
C GLY A 11 1.47 9.96 5.33
N SER A 12 2.16 10.73 4.52
CA SER A 12 1.54 11.82 3.78
C SER A 12 2.21 12.04 2.44
N VAL A 13 1.41 12.53 1.50
CA VAL A 13 1.88 12.97 0.19
C VAL A 13 1.34 14.36 -0.05
N LYS A 14 2.22 15.26 -0.47
CA LYS A 14 1.82 16.63 -0.79
C LYS A 14 1.75 16.76 -2.31
N LEU A 15 0.55 17.05 -2.80
CA LEU A 15 0.30 17.36 -4.20
C LEU A 15 0.21 18.89 -4.34
N SER A 16 0.28 19.39 -5.58
CA SER A 16 0.36 20.83 -5.83
C SER A 16 -0.73 21.65 -5.17
N LYS A 17 -1.93 21.09 -5.03
CA LYS A 17 -3.10 21.82 -4.49
C LYS A 17 -3.69 21.19 -3.24
N HIS A 18 -3.25 20.01 -2.82
CA HIS A 18 -3.76 19.37 -1.63
C HIS A 18 -2.76 18.37 -1.06
N LYS A 19 -3.03 17.93 0.14
CA LYS A 19 -2.20 16.97 0.86
C LYS A 19 -3.05 15.80 1.29
N GLU A 20 -2.57 14.60 0.98
CA GLU A 20 -3.19 13.37 1.45
C GLU A 20 -2.38 12.82 2.62
N LYS A 21 -3.07 12.42 3.66
CA LYS A 21 -2.44 11.90 4.87
C LYS A 21 -3.18 10.66 5.36
N ILE A 22 -2.43 9.67 5.83
CA ILE A 22 -2.99 8.53 6.53
C ILE A 22 -2.36 8.40 7.92
N GLU A 23 -3.07 7.77 8.82
CA GLU A 23 -2.53 7.30 10.10
C GLU A 23 -1.87 5.94 9.90
N SER A 24 -2.00 5.02 10.84
CA SER A 24 -1.39 3.69 10.72
C SER A 24 -1.89 2.94 9.50
N GLY A 25 -0.99 2.34 8.75
CA GLY A 25 -1.38 1.59 7.57
C GLY A 25 -0.23 1.28 6.65
N LEU A 26 -0.51 1.33 5.35
CA LEU A 26 0.45 1.03 4.31
C LEU A 26 0.59 2.18 3.33
N VAL A 27 1.82 2.47 2.96
CA VAL A 27 2.13 3.29 1.80
C VAL A 27 2.60 2.35 0.70
N ILE A 28 1.95 2.38 -0.44
CA ILE A 28 2.25 1.49 -1.55
C ILE A 28 2.63 2.31 -2.76
N PHE A 29 3.88 2.16 -3.22
CA PHE A 29 4.36 2.75 -4.45
C PHE A 29 4.19 1.74 -5.57
N VAL A 30 3.45 2.09 -6.59
CA VAL A 30 3.11 1.20 -7.70
C VAL A 30 3.63 1.76 -9.00
N CYS A 31 4.29 0.91 -9.77
CA CYS A 31 4.67 1.22 -11.14
C CYS A 31 4.01 0.20 -12.07
N LEU A 32 3.16 0.69 -12.96
CA LEU A 32 2.45 -0.15 -13.93
C LEU A 32 3.26 -0.29 -15.20
N GLU A 33 3.24 -1.49 -15.76
CA GLU A 33 3.85 -1.79 -17.05
C GLU A 33 2.77 -1.87 -18.13
N ASP A 34 3.17 -1.80 -19.40
CA ASP A 34 2.22 -1.82 -20.53
C ASP A 34 1.40 -3.11 -20.56
N THR A 35 1.92 -4.19 -20.03
CA THR A 35 1.25 -5.49 -19.98
C THR A 35 0.25 -5.62 -18.83
N ASP A 36 0.24 -4.68 -17.91
CA ASP A 36 -0.67 -4.73 -16.77
C ASP A 36 -2.08 -4.32 -17.17
N THR A 37 -3.06 -5.00 -16.57
CA THR A 37 -4.47 -4.75 -16.81
C THR A 37 -5.16 -4.40 -15.50
N GLU A 38 -6.45 -3.99 -15.59
CA GLU A 38 -7.28 -3.82 -14.40
C GLU A 38 -7.31 -5.07 -13.54
N SER A 39 -7.34 -6.25 -14.19
CA SER A 39 -7.33 -7.54 -13.49
C SER A 39 -6.07 -7.71 -12.65
N THR A 40 -4.92 -7.31 -13.18
CA THR A 40 -3.64 -7.34 -12.44
C THR A 40 -3.72 -6.50 -11.18
N PHE A 41 -4.27 -5.30 -11.32
CA PHE A 41 -4.39 -4.36 -10.21
C PHE A 41 -5.38 -4.85 -9.14
N LEU A 42 -6.51 -5.40 -9.58
CA LEU A 42 -7.51 -5.94 -8.65
C LEU A 42 -6.97 -7.13 -7.85
N LYS A 43 -6.24 -8.02 -8.51
CA LYS A 43 -5.60 -9.17 -7.85
C LYS A 43 -4.57 -8.71 -6.82
N PHE A 44 -3.82 -7.68 -7.15
CA PHE A 44 -2.85 -7.08 -6.23
C PHE A 44 -3.56 -6.54 -4.99
N GLY A 45 -4.65 -5.80 -5.16
CA GLY A 45 -5.42 -5.25 -4.05
C GLY A 45 -5.97 -6.33 -3.13
N GLN A 46 -6.52 -7.39 -3.70
CA GLN A 46 -7.02 -8.53 -2.94
C GLN A 46 -5.93 -9.20 -2.12
N LYS A 47 -4.74 -9.34 -2.71
CA LYS A 47 -3.59 -9.93 -2.05
C LYS A 47 -3.13 -9.06 -0.87
N MET A 48 -3.13 -7.73 -1.05
CA MET A 48 -2.73 -6.80 0.00
C MET A 48 -3.69 -6.82 1.18
N GLU A 49 -5.00 -7.01 0.94
CA GLU A 49 -5.98 -7.10 2.00
C GLU A 49 -5.75 -8.32 2.90
N LYS A 50 -5.23 -9.39 2.34
CA LYS A 50 -5.04 -10.66 3.05
C LYS A 50 -3.66 -10.83 3.66
N TYR A 51 -2.71 -10.04 3.22
CA TYR A 51 -1.33 -10.18 3.67
C TYR A 51 -1.17 -9.61 5.09
N CYS A 52 -0.46 -10.35 5.94
CA CYS A 52 -0.30 -9.99 7.35
C CYS A 52 0.96 -9.17 7.55
N PHE A 53 0.88 -7.87 7.30
CA PHE A 53 2.00 -6.95 7.48
C PHE A 53 2.22 -6.49 8.91
N PHE A 54 1.25 -6.72 9.79
CA PHE A 54 1.23 -6.10 11.12
C PHE A 54 1.36 -7.13 12.22
N ASN A 55 2.04 -6.73 13.29
CA ASN A 55 2.26 -7.58 14.43
C ASN A 55 1.01 -7.71 15.29
N ASP A 56 0.80 -8.91 15.83
CA ASP A 56 -0.18 -9.12 16.91
C ASP A 56 0.45 -8.76 18.27
N GLU A 57 -0.28 -8.99 19.33
CA GLU A 57 0.15 -8.70 20.69
C GLU A 57 1.39 -9.54 21.11
N LYS A 58 1.62 -10.64 20.42
CA LYS A 58 2.76 -11.53 20.69
C LYS A 58 3.94 -11.26 19.77
N GLY A 59 3.89 -10.21 18.97
CA GLY A 59 4.96 -9.84 18.05
C GLY A 59 5.02 -10.63 16.76
N ARG A 60 3.99 -11.42 16.45
CA ARG A 60 3.91 -12.19 15.20
C ARG A 60 3.17 -11.40 14.12
N PHE A 61 3.60 -11.56 12.87
CA PHE A 61 2.92 -10.94 11.75
C PHE A 61 1.64 -11.70 11.40
N SER A 62 0.58 -11.43 12.11
CA SER A 62 -0.69 -12.14 11.98
C SER A 62 -1.89 -11.23 11.71
N LYS A 63 -1.70 -9.92 11.66
CA LYS A 63 -2.79 -8.98 11.42
C LYS A 63 -2.69 -8.36 10.03
N CYS A 64 -3.80 -8.37 9.30
CA CYS A 64 -3.90 -7.68 8.01
C CYS A 64 -4.39 -6.24 8.21
N ILE A 65 -4.46 -5.48 7.12
CA ILE A 65 -4.82 -4.05 7.17
C ILE A 65 -6.19 -3.81 7.83
N ASN A 66 -7.16 -4.70 7.58
CA ASN A 66 -8.50 -4.57 8.17
C ASN A 66 -8.52 -4.84 9.66
N ASP A 67 -7.64 -5.70 10.15
CA ASP A 67 -7.58 -6.04 11.57
C ASP A 67 -7.17 -4.85 12.44
N ILE A 68 -6.40 -3.94 11.88
CA ILE A 68 -5.93 -2.75 12.58
C ILE A 68 -6.73 -1.50 12.22
N SER A 69 -7.80 -1.65 11.42
CA SER A 69 -8.55 -0.52 10.86
C SER A 69 -7.63 0.49 10.17
N GLY A 70 -6.65 -0.05 9.47
CA GLY A 70 -5.63 0.77 8.83
C GLY A 70 -6.06 1.38 7.52
N GLU A 71 -5.28 2.33 7.07
CA GLU A 71 -5.50 3.03 5.82
C GLU A 71 -4.40 2.70 4.82
N VAL A 72 -4.69 2.90 3.54
CA VAL A 72 -3.72 2.67 2.46
C VAL A 72 -3.56 3.95 1.66
N LEU A 73 -2.31 4.38 1.51
CA LEU A 73 -1.97 5.48 0.62
C LEU A 73 -1.27 4.90 -0.60
N LEU A 74 -1.93 5.00 -1.74
CA LEU A 74 -1.43 4.44 -2.99
C LEU A 74 -0.81 5.55 -3.85
N ILE A 75 0.45 5.37 -4.20
CA ILE A 75 1.19 6.35 -4.98
C ILE A 75 1.67 5.70 -6.27
N SER A 76 1.23 6.25 -7.41
CA SER A 76 1.68 5.80 -8.71
C SER A 76 3.00 6.49 -9.05
N GLN A 77 4.01 5.69 -9.36
CA GLN A 77 5.35 6.19 -9.65
C GLN A 77 5.82 5.65 -10.99
N PHE A 78 6.11 6.55 -11.91
CA PHE A 78 6.67 6.13 -13.20
C PHE A 78 8.19 5.97 -13.13
N SER A 79 8.85 6.78 -12.32
CA SER A 79 10.31 6.86 -12.31
C SER A 79 11.00 5.65 -11.71
N PHE A 80 10.41 4.95 -10.76
CA PHE A 80 11.09 3.83 -10.16
C PHE A 80 10.97 2.52 -10.95
N CYS A 81 10.23 2.56 -12.05
CA CYS A 81 10.19 1.48 -13.03
C CYS A 81 11.32 1.56 -14.07
N LEU A 82 12.06 2.65 -14.09
CA LEU A 82 13.08 2.88 -15.13
C LEU A 82 14.38 2.10 -14.88
#